data_53c3ccf75818ee550f8911f5b16fc30a
#
_entry.id   53c3ccf75818ee550f8911f5b16fc30a
#
_cell.length_a   1.000
_cell.length_b   1.000
_cell.length_c   1.000
_cell.angle_alpha   90.00
_cell.angle_beta   90.00
_cell.angle_gamma   90.00
#
_symmetry.space_group_name_H-M   'P 1'
#
loop_
_entity.id
_entity.type
_entity.pdbx_description
1 polymer ?
#
loop_
_entity_poly.entity_id
_entity_poly.type
_entity_poly.pdbx_seq_one_letter_code
_entity_poly.pdbx_strand_id
1 'polypeptide(L)'
;IQRFEAKAVTNVMFRQLESLSELEHDVLERLRDSLASQQHVCVAYSGGVDSSLVAAIAHEQLGEQALAITGVSPSLAPHLLLEARQQAAWLGMRHQEVSTLELEDPDYSSNPRDRCYACKRELHRHLAPIAAEANGALVLDGVNQDDLGDHRPGIAAAKEAGVRSPLAELGITKATVRRLSWALG
;
A
#
# COMPACT_ATOMS: atom_id res chain seq x y z
N ILE A 1 24.47 -23.88 18.85
CA ILE A 1 24.64 -22.95 17.71
C ILE A 1 23.62 -23.38 16.65
N GLN A 2 22.40 -22.84 16.73
CA GLN A 2 21.38 -23.06 15.71
C GLN A 2 21.66 -22.09 14.55
N ARG A 3 21.93 -22.64 13.38
CA ARG A 3 21.99 -21.91 12.13
C ARG A 3 20.57 -21.43 11.82
N PHE A 4 20.35 -20.13 11.76
CA PHE A 4 19.20 -19.55 11.11
C PHE A 4 19.28 -19.91 9.62
N GLU A 5 18.43 -20.81 9.16
CA GLU A 5 18.19 -21.01 7.75
C GLU A 5 17.54 -19.74 7.21
N ALA A 6 18.24 -19.06 6.31
CA ALA A 6 17.69 -17.96 5.55
C ALA A 6 16.47 -18.49 4.77
N LYS A 7 15.27 -18.00 5.09
CA LYS A 7 14.08 -18.26 4.29
C LYS A 7 14.39 -17.87 2.86
N ALA A 8 14.15 -18.77 1.93
CA ALA A 8 14.17 -18.46 0.51
C ALA A 8 13.07 -17.41 0.26
N VAL A 9 13.48 -16.16 0.15
CA VAL A 9 12.62 -15.07 -0.32
C VAL A 9 12.29 -15.42 -1.76
N THR A 10 11.01 -15.59 -2.07
CA THR A 10 10.55 -15.79 -3.44
C THR A 10 10.81 -14.45 -4.15
N ASN A 11 11.96 -14.37 -4.82
CA ASN A 11 12.40 -13.17 -5.50
C ASN A 11 11.41 -12.86 -6.63
N VAL A 12 10.45 -11.96 -6.38
CA VAL A 12 9.79 -11.25 -7.46
C VAL A 12 10.89 -10.40 -8.08
N MET A 13 11.46 -10.87 -9.17
CA MET A 13 12.44 -10.09 -9.90
C MET A 13 11.70 -8.99 -10.64
N PHE A 14 11.71 -7.77 -10.07
CA PHE A 14 11.41 -6.60 -10.87
C PHE A 14 12.25 -6.63 -12.14
N ARG A 15 11.61 -6.45 -13.26
CA ARG A 15 12.31 -6.29 -14.52
C ARG A 15 12.80 -4.84 -14.58
N GLN A 16 13.91 -4.56 -13.90
CA GLN A 16 14.50 -3.22 -13.94
C GLN A 16 14.69 -2.78 -15.38
N LEU A 17 13.87 -1.80 -15.81
CA LEU A 17 13.86 -1.30 -17.18
C LEU A 17 14.89 -0.21 -17.40
N GLU A 18 15.21 0.54 -16.34
CA GLU A 18 16.18 1.63 -16.37
C GLU A 18 17.10 1.59 -15.15
N SER A 19 18.33 2.09 -15.34
CA SER A 19 19.26 2.29 -14.23
C SER A 19 18.78 3.41 -13.31
N LEU A 20 18.92 3.19 -12.02
CA LEU A 20 18.71 4.20 -10.98
C LEU A 20 20.02 4.96 -10.73
N SER A 21 19.93 6.25 -10.43
CA SER A 21 21.04 7.01 -9.85
C SER A 21 21.36 6.50 -8.45
N GLU A 22 22.53 6.85 -7.91
CA GLU A 22 22.92 6.49 -6.54
C GLU A 22 21.89 6.95 -5.51
N LEU A 23 21.36 8.16 -5.65
CA LEU A 23 20.34 8.70 -4.76
C LEU A 23 19.01 7.94 -4.86
N GLU A 24 18.57 7.60 -6.07
CA GLU A 24 17.34 6.82 -6.29
C GLU A 24 17.50 5.40 -5.74
N HIS A 25 18.69 4.82 -5.88
CA HIS A 25 19.01 3.51 -5.32
C HIS A 25 18.98 3.54 -3.79
N ASP A 26 19.59 4.54 -3.14
CA ASP A 26 19.54 4.71 -1.69
C ASP A 26 18.10 4.83 -1.17
N VAL A 27 17.26 5.62 -1.85
CA VAL A 27 15.85 5.76 -1.48
C VAL A 27 15.11 4.42 -1.59
N LEU A 28 15.36 3.66 -2.65
CA LEU A 28 14.73 2.34 -2.84
C LEU A 28 15.18 1.36 -1.77
N GLU A 29 16.47 1.31 -1.43
CA GLU A 29 17.00 0.44 -0.38
C GLU A 29 16.41 0.79 1.00
N ARG A 30 16.29 2.08 1.33
CA ARG A 30 15.63 2.51 2.58
C ARG A 30 14.17 2.07 2.65
N LEU A 31 13.44 2.07 1.53
CA LEU A 31 12.08 1.55 1.47
C LEU A 31 12.06 0.04 1.66
N ARG A 32 12.97 -0.69 1.02
CA ARG A 32 13.14 -2.14 1.19
C ARG A 32 13.44 -2.51 2.64
N ASP A 33 14.39 -1.85 3.26
CA ASP A 33 14.79 -2.09 4.65
C ASP A 33 13.63 -1.83 5.62
N SER A 34 12.89 -0.73 5.41
CA SER A 34 11.72 -0.39 6.21
C SER A 34 10.65 -1.48 6.17
N LEU A 35 10.44 -2.10 5.01
CA LEU A 35 9.45 -3.16 4.83
C LEU A 35 10.00 -4.54 5.25
N ALA A 36 11.25 -4.85 4.97
CA ALA A 36 11.90 -6.09 5.39
C ALA A 36 11.94 -6.27 6.93
N SER A 37 11.93 -5.17 7.66
CA SER A 37 11.89 -5.18 9.14
C SER A 37 10.55 -5.66 9.72
N GLN A 38 9.50 -5.76 8.91
CA GLN A 38 8.16 -6.19 9.33
C GLN A 38 8.01 -7.71 9.26
N GLN A 39 7.09 -8.27 10.04
CA GLN A 39 6.78 -9.70 9.98
C GLN A 39 5.62 -10.00 9.02
N HIS A 40 4.55 -9.22 9.11
CA HIS A 40 3.36 -9.32 8.27
C HIS A 40 2.83 -7.92 7.98
N VAL A 41 2.40 -7.68 6.75
CA VAL A 41 1.81 -6.40 6.35
C VAL A 41 0.54 -6.59 5.54
N CYS A 42 -0.41 -5.68 5.73
CA CYS A 42 -1.58 -5.50 4.88
C CYS A 42 -1.48 -4.13 4.23
N VAL A 43 -1.44 -4.06 2.91
CA VAL A 43 -1.34 -2.80 2.18
C VAL A 43 -2.70 -2.39 1.66
N ALA A 44 -3.19 -1.20 2.04
CA ALA A 44 -4.36 -0.57 1.45
C ALA A 44 -4.05 -0.24 -0.03
N TYR A 45 -4.49 -1.11 -0.92
CA TYR A 45 -4.08 -1.15 -2.32
C TYR A 45 -5.20 -0.68 -3.23
N SER A 46 -4.94 0.36 -4.02
CA SER A 46 -5.91 0.91 -4.97
C SER A 46 -5.56 0.67 -6.45
N GLY A 47 -4.40 0.06 -6.73
CA GLY A 47 -3.84 0.00 -8.08
C GLY A 47 -3.19 1.31 -8.55
N GLY A 48 -3.28 2.40 -7.78
CA GLY A 48 -2.56 3.65 -8.08
C GLY A 48 -1.07 3.52 -7.76
N VAL A 49 -0.22 4.27 -8.48
CA VAL A 49 1.24 4.14 -8.47
C VAL A 49 1.88 4.11 -7.08
N ASP A 50 1.36 4.89 -6.12
CA ASP A 50 1.92 4.95 -4.76
C ASP A 50 1.66 3.65 -3.99
N SER A 51 0.41 3.22 -3.92
CA SER A 51 0.03 1.98 -3.24
C SER A 51 0.63 0.75 -3.92
N SER A 52 0.81 0.82 -5.24
CA SER A 52 1.43 -0.25 -6.03
C SER A 52 2.91 -0.39 -5.71
N LEU A 53 3.65 0.72 -5.60
CA LEU A 53 5.05 0.66 -5.20
C LEU A 53 5.21 0.07 -3.80
N VAL A 54 4.40 0.51 -2.82
CA VAL A 54 4.44 -0.05 -1.46
C VAL A 54 4.12 -1.55 -1.47
N ALA A 55 3.05 -1.96 -2.15
CA ALA A 55 2.63 -3.36 -2.19
C ALA A 55 3.66 -4.25 -2.90
N ALA A 56 4.24 -3.77 -3.99
CA ALA A 56 5.24 -4.50 -4.77
C ALA A 56 6.53 -4.71 -3.96
N ILE A 57 7.05 -3.66 -3.30
CA ILE A 57 8.24 -3.79 -2.45
C ILE A 57 7.94 -4.63 -1.20
N ALA A 58 6.75 -4.49 -0.60
CA ALA A 58 6.34 -5.36 0.50
C ALA A 58 6.31 -6.84 0.09
N HIS A 59 5.77 -7.15 -1.09
CA HIS A 59 5.77 -8.50 -1.63
C HIS A 59 7.19 -8.99 -1.96
N GLU A 60 8.04 -8.14 -2.55
CA GLU A 60 9.45 -8.45 -2.80
C GLU A 60 10.18 -8.86 -1.52
N GLN A 61 9.97 -8.14 -0.42
CA GLN A 61 10.68 -8.36 0.84
C GLN A 61 10.09 -9.47 1.71
N LEU A 62 8.76 -9.62 1.71
CA LEU A 62 8.03 -10.46 2.66
C LEU A 62 7.32 -11.65 2.00
N GLY A 63 7.20 -11.69 0.67
CA GLY A 63 6.51 -12.76 -0.04
C GLY A 63 5.06 -12.92 0.44
N GLU A 64 4.72 -14.11 0.88
CA GLU A 64 3.38 -14.49 1.35
C GLU A 64 2.91 -13.75 2.61
N GLN A 65 3.81 -13.10 3.35
CA GLN A 65 3.48 -12.27 4.51
C GLN A 65 2.99 -10.87 4.15
N ALA A 66 3.06 -10.48 2.87
CA ALA A 66 2.48 -9.24 2.36
C ALA A 66 1.14 -9.52 1.66
N LEU A 67 0.09 -8.81 2.07
CA LEU A 67 -1.25 -8.91 1.49
C LEU A 67 -1.71 -7.54 1.00
N ALA A 68 -1.98 -7.42 -0.30
CA ALA A 68 -2.61 -6.24 -0.88
C ALA A 68 -4.13 -6.34 -0.73
N ILE A 69 -4.80 -5.30 -0.24
CA ILE A 69 -6.24 -5.31 0.01
C ILE A 69 -6.90 -4.11 -0.68
N THR A 70 -7.87 -4.38 -1.55
CA THR A 70 -8.65 -3.36 -2.25
C THR A 70 -10.06 -3.27 -1.68
N GLY A 71 -10.45 -2.07 -1.26
CA GLY A 71 -11.86 -1.77 -0.93
C GLY A 71 -12.68 -1.65 -2.21
N VAL A 72 -13.75 -2.44 -2.29
CA VAL A 72 -14.68 -2.44 -3.42
C VAL A 72 -16.02 -1.89 -2.98
N SER A 73 -16.38 -0.75 -3.55
CA SER A 73 -17.67 -0.11 -3.30
C SER A 73 -18.38 0.18 -4.61
N PRO A 74 -19.67 0.50 -4.56
CA PRO A 74 -20.42 0.96 -5.74
C PRO A 74 -19.85 2.25 -6.36
N SER A 75 -19.07 3.02 -5.62
CA SER A 75 -18.41 4.24 -6.11
C SER A 75 -17.11 3.97 -6.87
N LEU A 76 -16.53 2.79 -6.73
CA LEU A 76 -15.30 2.41 -7.44
C LEU A 76 -15.62 2.07 -8.90
N ALA A 77 -14.99 2.79 -9.81
CA ALA A 77 -15.18 2.53 -11.24
C ALA A 77 -14.68 1.12 -11.61
N PRO A 78 -15.47 0.32 -12.35
CA PRO A 78 -15.13 -1.09 -12.65
C PRO A 78 -13.78 -1.28 -13.33
N HIS A 79 -13.36 -0.32 -14.17
CA HIS A 79 -12.05 -0.40 -14.85
C HIS A 79 -10.89 -0.27 -13.87
N LEU A 80 -11.00 0.56 -12.83
CA LEU A 80 -9.94 0.71 -11.82
C LEU A 80 -9.75 -0.57 -11.01
N LEU A 81 -10.85 -1.24 -10.67
CA LEU A 81 -10.77 -2.54 -10.00
C LEU A 81 -10.13 -3.60 -10.91
N LEU A 82 -10.48 -3.60 -12.19
CA LEU A 82 -9.88 -4.53 -13.16
C LEU A 82 -8.37 -4.28 -13.29
N GLU A 83 -7.94 -3.03 -13.39
CA GLU A 83 -6.53 -2.65 -13.44
C GLU A 83 -5.78 -3.09 -12.18
N ALA A 84 -6.35 -2.86 -11.00
CA ALA A 84 -5.76 -3.31 -9.73
C ALA A 84 -5.57 -4.83 -9.68
N ARG A 85 -6.57 -5.61 -10.12
CA ARG A 85 -6.50 -7.07 -10.21
C ARG A 85 -5.41 -7.54 -11.18
N GLN A 86 -5.36 -6.94 -12.38
CA GLN A 86 -4.38 -7.29 -13.40
C GLN A 86 -2.96 -7.00 -12.93
N GLN A 87 -2.75 -5.85 -12.31
CA GLN A 87 -1.45 -5.45 -11.79
C GLN A 87 -1.01 -6.37 -10.63
N ALA A 88 -1.91 -6.67 -9.68
CA ALA A 88 -1.61 -7.59 -8.59
C ALA A 88 -1.24 -8.99 -9.10
N ALA A 89 -1.98 -9.51 -10.09
CA ALA A 89 -1.70 -10.78 -10.72
C ALA A 89 -0.36 -10.78 -11.48
N TRP A 90 -0.05 -9.69 -12.19
CA TRP A 90 1.21 -9.52 -12.92
C TRP A 90 2.42 -9.49 -11.98
N LEU A 91 2.28 -8.82 -10.83
CA LEU A 91 3.31 -8.75 -9.79
C LEU A 91 3.38 -10.02 -8.92
N GLY A 92 2.45 -10.97 -9.10
CA GLY A 92 2.37 -12.17 -8.27
C GLY A 92 2.01 -11.92 -6.81
N MET A 93 1.44 -10.75 -6.51
CA MET A 93 1.08 -10.37 -5.14
C MET A 93 -0.16 -11.12 -4.66
N ARG A 94 -0.18 -11.49 -3.38
CA ARG A 94 -1.44 -11.88 -2.73
C ARG A 94 -2.37 -10.67 -2.70
N HIS A 95 -3.57 -10.83 -3.26
CA HIS A 95 -4.55 -9.76 -3.36
C HIS A 95 -5.91 -10.24 -2.85
N GLN A 96 -6.53 -9.42 -2.01
CA GLN A 96 -7.86 -9.63 -1.47
C GLN A 96 -8.74 -8.40 -1.69
N GLU A 97 -10.01 -8.62 -1.93
CA GLU A 97 -11.01 -7.58 -2.04
C GLU A 97 -11.92 -7.60 -0.82
N VAL A 98 -12.31 -6.42 -0.36
CA VAL A 98 -13.27 -6.25 0.72
C VAL A 98 -14.40 -5.32 0.26
N SER A 99 -15.64 -5.73 0.46
CA SER A 99 -16.77 -4.85 0.18
C SER A 99 -16.81 -3.74 1.21
N THR A 100 -16.90 -2.50 0.75
CA THR A 100 -17.05 -1.31 1.58
C THR A 100 -18.39 -0.65 1.30
N LEU A 101 -19.03 -0.11 2.34
CA LEU A 101 -20.38 0.43 2.31
C LEU A 101 -20.38 1.93 2.60
N GLU A 102 -19.36 2.65 2.16
CA GLU A 102 -19.21 4.08 2.42
C GLU A 102 -20.42 4.91 1.92
N LEU A 103 -21.18 4.42 0.94
CA LEU A 103 -22.40 5.09 0.46
C LEU A 103 -23.53 5.06 1.50
N GLU A 104 -23.51 4.12 2.43
CA GLU A 104 -24.48 4.02 3.52
C GLU A 104 -24.09 4.92 4.72
N ASP A 105 -22.85 5.44 4.74
CA ASP A 105 -22.38 6.36 5.76
C ASP A 105 -23.00 7.75 5.53
N PRO A 106 -23.79 8.29 6.49
CA PRO A 106 -24.36 9.64 6.37
C PRO A 106 -23.30 10.73 6.19
N ASP A 107 -22.12 10.57 6.77
CA ASP A 107 -21.02 11.52 6.66
C ASP A 107 -20.44 11.53 5.24
N TYR A 108 -20.46 10.39 4.54
CA TYR A 108 -20.05 10.29 3.15
C TYR A 108 -21.02 11.01 2.20
N SER A 109 -22.32 10.87 2.43
CA SER A 109 -23.37 11.41 1.56
C SER A 109 -23.64 12.89 1.78
N SER A 110 -23.48 13.40 3.02
CA SER A 110 -23.87 14.76 3.40
C SER A 110 -22.77 15.81 3.28
N ASN A 111 -21.47 15.41 3.28
CA ASN A 111 -20.37 16.37 3.26
C ASN A 111 -19.31 16.05 2.18
N PRO A 112 -19.34 16.76 1.02
CA PRO A 112 -18.37 16.55 -0.05
C PRO A 112 -16.90 16.75 0.35
N ARG A 113 -16.64 17.54 1.40
CA ARG A 113 -15.27 17.84 1.87
C ARG A 113 -14.69 16.70 2.70
N ASP A 114 -15.53 15.93 3.39
CA ASP A 114 -15.09 14.86 4.29
C ASP A 114 -15.28 13.46 3.70
N ARG A 115 -15.69 13.35 2.43
CA ARG A 115 -15.84 12.07 1.73
C ARG A 115 -14.59 11.20 1.80
N CYS A 116 -13.41 11.80 1.62
CA CYS A 116 -12.14 11.08 1.71
C CYS A 116 -11.88 10.54 3.11
N TYR A 117 -12.31 11.26 4.16
CA TYR A 117 -12.21 10.78 5.54
C TYR A 117 -13.12 9.57 5.78
N ALA A 118 -14.41 9.70 5.42
CA ALA A 118 -15.39 8.64 5.60
C ALA A 118 -14.99 7.36 4.83
N CYS A 119 -14.58 7.51 3.57
CA CYS A 119 -14.12 6.41 2.73
C CYS A 119 -12.89 5.69 3.35
N LYS A 120 -11.89 6.44 3.82
CA LYS A 120 -10.70 5.87 4.46
C LYS A 120 -11.02 5.23 5.80
N ARG A 121 -11.85 5.87 6.63
CA ARG A 121 -12.33 5.31 7.90
C ARG A 121 -13.02 3.96 7.68
N GLU A 122 -13.92 3.90 6.70
CA GLU A 122 -14.63 2.66 6.37
C GLU A 122 -13.67 1.58 5.88
N LEU A 123 -12.76 1.90 4.97
CA LEU A 123 -11.75 0.96 4.50
C LEU A 123 -10.92 0.40 5.66
N HIS A 124 -10.39 1.26 6.53
CA HIS A 124 -9.55 0.82 7.64
C HIS A 124 -10.31 -0.01 8.67
N ARG A 125 -11.62 0.23 8.84
CA ARG A 125 -12.50 -0.59 9.67
C ARG A 125 -12.58 -2.03 9.16
N HIS A 126 -12.55 -2.24 7.84
CA HIS A 126 -12.50 -3.57 7.24
C HIS A 126 -11.10 -4.19 7.24
N LEU A 127 -10.06 -3.37 7.13
CA LEU A 127 -8.67 -3.84 7.16
C LEU A 127 -8.23 -4.34 8.55
N ALA A 128 -8.70 -3.71 9.62
CA ALA A 128 -8.29 -4.04 10.99
C ALA A 128 -8.53 -5.52 11.37
N PRO A 129 -9.71 -6.13 11.15
CA PRO A 129 -9.92 -7.55 11.45
C PRO A 129 -9.06 -8.47 10.57
N ILE A 130 -8.88 -8.15 9.30
CA ILE A 130 -8.02 -8.94 8.40
C ILE A 130 -6.56 -8.89 8.87
N ALA A 131 -6.08 -7.72 9.26
CA ALA A 131 -4.74 -7.57 9.80
C ALA A 131 -4.56 -8.34 11.12
N ALA A 132 -5.57 -8.35 11.98
CA ALA A 132 -5.55 -9.13 13.22
C ALA A 132 -5.50 -10.64 12.94
N GLU A 133 -6.29 -11.14 11.99
CA GLU A 133 -6.28 -12.55 11.55
C GLU A 133 -4.95 -12.93 10.85
N ALA A 134 -4.31 -11.96 10.20
CA ALA A 134 -2.98 -12.12 9.59
C ALA A 134 -1.84 -11.93 10.60
N ASN A 135 -1.95 -12.53 11.79
CA ASN A 135 -0.96 -12.49 12.87
C ASN A 135 -0.62 -11.08 13.37
N GLY A 136 -1.60 -10.17 13.36
CA GLY A 136 -1.39 -8.79 13.77
C GLY A 136 -0.58 -7.99 12.74
N ALA A 137 -0.83 -8.22 11.46
CA ALA A 137 -0.15 -7.53 10.39
C ALA A 137 -0.25 -6.02 10.52
N LEU A 138 0.84 -5.33 10.22
CA LEU A 138 0.85 -3.87 10.16
C LEU A 138 0.11 -3.39 8.93
N VAL A 139 -0.82 -2.45 9.10
CA VAL A 139 -1.53 -1.84 7.95
C VAL A 139 -0.71 -0.70 7.39
N LEU A 140 -0.51 -0.72 6.08
CA LEU A 140 0.25 0.27 5.32
C LEU A 140 -0.64 0.94 4.27
N ASP A 141 -0.31 2.19 3.91
CA ASP A 141 -0.91 2.87 2.77
C ASP A 141 0.15 3.50 1.84
N GLY A 142 -0.32 4.08 0.74
CA GLY A 142 0.51 4.74 -0.26
C GLY A 142 0.59 6.27 -0.12
N VAL A 143 0.35 6.82 1.06
CA VAL A 143 0.53 8.27 1.29
C VAL A 143 2.00 8.63 1.13
N ASN A 144 2.31 9.59 0.27
CA ASN A 144 3.66 10.08 -0.01
C ASN A 144 3.93 11.44 0.65
N GLN A 145 5.16 11.94 0.56
CA GLN A 145 5.57 13.20 1.19
C GLN A 145 4.75 14.41 0.75
N ASP A 146 4.39 14.50 -0.53
CA ASP A 146 3.66 15.65 -1.08
C ASP A 146 2.21 15.70 -0.57
N ASP A 147 1.65 14.54 -0.22
CA ASP A 147 0.31 14.44 0.34
C ASP A 147 0.18 15.08 1.73
N LEU A 148 1.29 15.21 2.48
CA LEU A 148 1.30 15.79 3.82
C LEU A 148 1.11 17.32 3.81
N GLY A 149 1.42 17.98 2.69
CA GLY A 149 1.26 19.44 2.52
C GLY A 149 -0.19 19.87 2.26
N ASP A 150 -1.04 18.95 1.87
CA ASP A 150 -2.45 19.20 1.54
C ASP A 150 -3.36 18.89 2.74
N HIS A 151 -4.47 19.65 2.86
CA HIS A 151 -5.53 19.30 3.79
C HIS A 151 -6.27 18.05 3.28
N ARG A 152 -5.81 16.86 3.69
CA ARG A 152 -6.39 15.56 3.30
C ARG A 152 -6.99 14.86 4.52
N PRO A 153 -8.29 14.99 4.74
CA PRO A 153 -8.97 14.35 5.89
C PRO A 153 -8.73 12.84 5.98
N GLY A 154 -8.56 12.16 4.83
CA GLY A 154 -8.28 10.73 4.79
C GLY A 154 -6.95 10.31 5.44
N ILE A 155 -5.95 11.21 5.51
CA ILE A 155 -4.68 10.94 6.21
C ILE A 155 -4.91 10.89 7.73
N ALA A 156 -5.77 11.77 8.25
CA ALA A 156 -6.13 11.77 9.67
C ALA A 156 -6.82 10.44 10.04
N ALA A 157 -7.78 9.98 9.24
CA ALA A 157 -8.47 8.70 9.44
C ALA A 157 -7.50 7.52 9.45
N ALA A 158 -6.53 7.49 8.53
CA ALA A 158 -5.50 6.45 8.48
C ALA A 158 -4.63 6.45 9.75
N LYS A 159 -4.19 7.63 10.18
CA LYS A 159 -3.38 7.79 11.39
C LYS A 159 -4.12 7.37 12.66
N GLU A 160 -5.40 7.73 12.79
CA GLU A 160 -6.27 7.31 13.90
C GLU A 160 -6.45 5.79 13.95
N ALA A 161 -6.45 5.12 12.79
CA ALA A 161 -6.51 3.68 12.66
C ALA A 161 -5.15 2.97 12.85
N GLY A 162 -4.07 3.71 13.16
CA GLY A 162 -2.74 3.15 13.34
C GLY A 162 -2.05 2.71 12.03
N VAL A 163 -2.52 3.20 10.88
CA VAL A 163 -1.92 2.92 9.57
C VAL A 163 -0.61 3.67 9.43
N ARG A 164 0.40 3.01 8.88
CA ARG A 164 1.69 3.63 8.58
C ARG A 164 1.81 3.95 7.08
N SER A 165 2.51 5.01 6.79
CA SER A 165 2.72 5.55 5.44
C SER A 165 4.20 5.55 5.10
N PRO A 166 4.79 4.42 4.69
CA PRO A 166 6.25 4.28 4.54
C PRO A 166 6.85 5.28 3.55
N LEU A 167 6.12 5.67 2.50
CA LEU A 167 6.61 6.69 1.56
C LEU A 167 6.74 8.06 2.24
N ALA A 168 5.71 8.48 2.99
CA ALA A 168 5.74 9.76 3.69
C ALA A 168 6.77 9.76 4.83
N GLU A 169 6.85 8.67 5.60
CA GLU A 169 7.81 8.50 6.71
C GLU A 169 9.26 8.61 6.24
N LEU A 170 9.55 8.15 5.03
CA LEU A 170 10.88 8.19 4.41
C LEU A 170 11.12 9.46 3.58
N GLY A 171 10.16 10.38 3.53
CA GLY A 171 10.26 11.61 2.75
C GLY A 171 10.23 11.40 1.23
N ILE A 172 9.61 10.31 0.76
CA ILE A 172 9.54 9.97 -0.65
C ILE A 172 8.43 10.77 -1.32
N THR A 173 8.82 11.59 -2.30
CA THR A 173 7.91 12.46 -3.05
C THR A 173 7.18 11.69 -4.16
N LYS A 174 6.08 12.25 -4.66
CA LYS A 174 5.35 11.71 -5.81
C LYS A 174 6.22 11.55 -7.06
N ALA A 175 7.12 12.50 -7.30
CA ALA A 175 8.07 12.43 -8.40
C ALA A 175 9.00 11.21 -8.26
N THR A 176 9.52 10.99 -7.07
CA THR A 176 10.38 9.83 -6.77
C THR A 176 9.60 8.51 -6.90
N VAL A 177 8.36 8.44 -6.39
CA VAL A 177 7.50 7.25 -6.56
C VAL A 177 7.34 6.89 -8.04
N ARG A 178 6.97 7.87 -8.88
CA ARG A 178 6.81 7.66 -10.32
C ARG A 178 8.10 7.19 -10.99
N ARG A 179 9.22 7.80 -10.59
CA ARG A 179 10.54 7.45 -11.14
C ARG A 179 10.95 6.02 -10.77
N LEU A 180 10.81 5.63 -9.51
CA LEU A 180 11.10 4.28 -9.04
C LEU A 180 10.18 3.25 -9.71
N SER A 181 8.87 3.50 -9.75
CA SER A 181 7.90 2.61 -10.39
C SER A 181 8.21 2.41 -11.86
N TRP A 182 8.57 3.48 -12.59
CA TRP A 182 8.96 3.39 -13.99
C TRP A 182 10.23 2.57 -14.19
N ALA A 183 11.25 2.78 -13.35
CA ALA A 183 12.52 2.06 -13.46
C ALA A 183 12.40 0.58 -13.12
N LEU A 184 11.48 0.23 -12.24
CA LEU A 184 11.26 -1.16 -11.82
C LEU A 184 10.34 -1.93 -12.78
N GLY A 185 9.58 -1.25 -13.65
CA GLY A 185 8.63 -1.84 -14.59
C GLY A 185 7.27 -2.03 -14.02
#